data_e51477bd138b9f4e1ea36995c72aea32
#
_entry.id   e51477bd138b9f4e1ea36995c72aea32
#
_cell.length_a   1.000
_cell.length_b   1.000
_cell.length_c   1.000
_cell.angle_alpha   90.00
_cell.angle_beta   90.00
_cell.angle_gamma   90.00
#
_symmetry.space_group_name_H-M   'P 1'
#
loop_
_entity.id
_entity.type
_entity.pdbx_description
1 polymer ?
#
loop_
_entity_poly.entity_id
_entity_poly.type
_entity_poly.pdbx_seq_one_letter_code
_entity_poly.pdbx_strand_id
1 'polypeptide(L)'
;VSLYKFEQNDVFKNRIKTHPRISFVISDKKTYYNRDILPINTFAIADETIQQTEQGDLSLYELNINRDASTHSPPTQESLIYPFITKQGSLTSFKTISTETFQTYSYGDVIRGQYPLSSSIDVEYQAASSTDRPHIKALKNTFNYYRPLSPHYAYESSNAVGTWDKASQEIKLVSIPSIFYGSSIKKGSVDMKFYITGSLIGRLQDSNQNGELIQTIGPAATSAQGRVDFNNSFESSYDNKRIILENTSGISKTFIFDATGTEGSTGTVDGSGFIIIQIDGYEGDNAAIGTEFATGVESVSGFQISTNDDTFGSITLTQVIGGSSGNTTIQDPDSIASLGIVQFAGGAADNNGKVAGTVLYNEGFVALTGSWDLSSTYTDEYLFSGVNIAPKWTLWGQKFLAADPGAAEFCPSSSWTIDCEGTNYVPVITMLAHAKMGDLNHSNNPTYVKPSSDQDVEVCVDIEHDVDYYENDKRELANVVKSPYPNTSGSFEKTTYISKVGIYDENKNLIAIAKLATPVKKTISREYTFKMKVDF
;
A
#
# COMPACT_ATOMS: atom_id res chain seq x y z
N VAL A 1 -31.49 41.59 -21.38
CA VAL A 1 -30.41 40.89 -20.63
C VAL A 1 -29.23 40.86 -21.53
N SER A 2 -28.13 41.50 -21.15
CA SER A 2 -26.88 41.39 -21.91
C SER A 2 -26.36 39.96 -21.75
N LEU A 3 -26.21 39.25 -22.86
CA LEU A 3 -25.65 37.94 -22.94
C LEU A 3 -24.21 38.06 -23.44
N TYR A 4 -23.25 37.54 -22.70
CA TYR A 4 -21.88 37.38 -23.16
C TYR A 4 -21.74 36.02 -23.81
N LYS A 5 -21.29 35.95 -25.05
CA LYS A 5 -21.00 34.70 -25.75
C LYS A 5 -19.54 34.34 -25.47
N PHE A 6 -19.31 33.16 -24.95
CA PHE A 6 -17.95 32.67 -24.71
C PHE A 6 -17.20 32.42 -26.00
N GLU A 7 -16.01 32.97 -26.11
CA GLU A 7 -15.05 32.66 -27.18
C GLU A 7 -14.24 31.40 -26.82
N GLN A 8 -13.53 30.86 -27.78
CA GLN A 8 -12.72 29.65 -27.58
C GLN A 8 -11.69 29.81 -26.46
N ASN A 9 -11.17 31.02 -26.27
CA ASN A 9 -10.18 31.34 -25.24
C ASN A 9 -10.78 31.63 -23.85
N ASP A 10 -12.10 31.67 -23.75
CA ASP A 10 -12.80 31.91 -22.49
C ASP A 10 -13.14 30.63 -21.75
N VAL A 11 -13.02 29.48 -22.40
CA VAL A 11 -13.42 28.18 -21.86
C VAL A 11 -12.23 27.24 -21.81
N PHE A 12 -11.82 26.86 -20.61
CA PHE A 12 -10.72 25.95 -20.37
C PHE A 12 -11.22 24.67 -19.74
N LYS A 13 -10.91 23.54 -20.37
CA LYS A 13 -11.14 22.21 -19.79
C LYS A 13 -9.93 21.80 -18.96
N ASN A 14 -10.11 21.72 -17.68
CA ASN A 14 -9.09 21.30 -16.72
C ASN A 14 -9.51 20.01 -16.03
N ARG A 15 -8.58 19.37 -15.33
CA ARG A 15 -8.86 18.26 -14.42
C ARG A 15 -8.32 18.60 -13.05
N ILE A 16 -9.16 18.51 -12.04
CA ILE A 16 -8.73 18.56 -10.64
C ILE A 16 -8.40 17.14 -10.22
N LYS A 17 -7.18 16.98 -9.70
CA LYS A 17 -6.73 15.72 -9.15
C LYS A 17 -7.13 15.67 -7.67
N THR A 18 -7.87 14.64 -7.28
CA THR A 18 -8.29 14.40 -5.91
C THR A 18 -7.74 13.07 -5.41
N HIS A 19 -7.55 12.95 -4.10
CA HIS A 19 -7.03 11.76 -3.46
C HIS A 19 -7.99 11.29 -2.36
N PRO A 20 -9.05 10.55 -2.72
CA PRO A 20 -9.96 9.98 -1.73
C PRO A 20 -9.22 8.94 -0.89
N ARG A 21 -9.47 8.96 0.41
CA ARG A 21 -8.93 7.95 1.33
C ARG A 21 -9.76 6.67 1.23
N ILE A 22 -9.07 5.56 1.25
CA ILE A 22 -9.64 4.21 1.14
C ILE A 22 -9.11 3.42 2.34
N SER A 23 -10.02 2.76 3.05
CA SER A 23 -9.68 1.90 4.17
C SER A 23 -10.51 0.63 4.11
N PHE A 24 -9.84 -0.51 4.17
CA PHE A 24 -10.48 -1.81 4.34
C PHE A 24 -10.00 -2.45 5.62
N VAL A 25 -10.94 -3.03 6.35
CA VAL A 25 -10.67 -3.89 7.51
C VAL A 25 -11.27 -5.26 7.21
N ILE A 26 -10.45 -6.30 7.34
CA ILE A 26 -10.86 -7.68 7.19
C ILE A 26 -10.80 -8.31 8.58
N SER A 27 -11.92 -8.73 9.11
CA SER A 27 -12.04 -9.28 10.46
C SER A 27 -13.34 -10.04 10.62
N ASP A 28 -13.36 -11.06 11.47
CA ASP A 28 -14.57 -11.76 11.88
C ASP A 28 -15.48 -12.16 10.72
N LYS A 29 -14.91 -12.84 9.72
CA LYS A 29 -15.60 -13.35 8.52
C LYS A 29 -16.14 -12.25 7.58
N LYS A 30 -15.76 -10.99 7.77
CA LYS A 30 -16.29 -9.85 7.00
C LYS A 30 -15.21 -8.88 6.56
N THR A 31 -15.46 -8.24 5.43
CA THR A 31 -14.68 -7.09 4.97
C THR A 31 -15.48 -5.83 5.19
N TYR A 32 -14.86 -4.82 5.77
CA TYR A 32 -15.44 -3.51 6.06
C TYR A 32 -14.71 -2.45 5.25
N TYR A 33 -15.46 -1.48 4.73
CA TYR A 33 -14.92 -0.39 3.93
C TYR A 33 -15.09 0.96 4.62
N ASN A 34 -14.06 1.82 4.57
CA ASN A 34 -14.03 3.17 5.16
C ASN A 34 -14.51 3.21 6.62
N ARG A 35 -14.07 2.25 7.38
CA ARG A 35 -14.37 2.22 8.80
C ARG A 35 -13.53 3.28 9.51
N ASP A 36 -14.17 4.28 10.09
CA ASP A 36 -13.57 5.07 11.16
C ASP A 36 -13.29 4.15 12.35
N ILE A 37 -12.09 4.23 12.85
CA ILE A 37 -11.32 3.36 13.73
C ILE A 37 -12.05 2.80 14.99
N LEU A 38 -13.35 2.96 15.13
CA LEU A 38 -14.08 2.50 16.31
C LEU A 38 -15.07 1.38 15.98
N PRO A 39 -15.17 0.35 16.85
CA PRO A 39 -15.81 -0.92 16.52
C PRO A 39 -17.34 -0.94 16.54
N ILE A 40 -18.04 0.18 16.61
CA ILE A 40 -19.41 0.14 17.11
C ILE A 40 -20.50 0.22 16.04
N ASN A 41 -20.25 0.74 14.85
CA ASN A 41 -21.31 0.84 13.82
C ASN A 41 -20.75 0.65 12.41
N THR A 42 -20.40 -0.56 12.06
CA THR A 42 -19.86 -0.87 10.74
C THR A 42 -20.89 -1.56 9.89
N PHE A 43 -21.16 -0.95 8.76
CA PHE A 43 -21.83 -1.65 7.67
C PHE A 43 -20.82 -2.63 7.09
N ALA A 44 -21.05 -3.93 7.34
CA ALA A 44 -20.35 -4.96 6.58
C ALA A 44 -20.76 -4.76 5.12
N ILE A 45 -19.77 -4.61 4.25
CA ILE A 45 -20.04 -4.85 2.84
C ILE A 45 -20.25 -6.37 2.78
N ALA A 46 -21.51 -6.77 2.60
CA ALA A 46 -21.79 -8.15 2.28
C ALA A 46 -20.92 -8.56 1.08
N ASP A 47 -20.49 -9.80 1.01
CA ASP A 47 -19.82 -10.38 -0.18
C ASP A 47 -20.75 -10.39 -1.41
N GLU A 48 -21.77 -9.55 -1.41
CA GLU A 48 -22.68 -9.41 -2.52
C GLU A 48 -21.95 -8.70 -3.65
N THR A 49 -21.65 -9.49 -4.67
CA THR A 49 -21.37 -8.97 -6.01
C THR A 49 -22.42 -7.92 -6.32
N ILE A 50 -22.00 -6.65 -6.37
CA ILE A 50 -22.83 -5.62 -6.97
C ILE A 50 -23.17 -6.13 -8.36
N GLN A 51 -24.45 -6.15 -8.64
CA GLN A 51 -25.10 -6.68 -9.84
C GLN A 51 -24.20 -6.81 -11.06
N GLN A 52 -24.27 -7.96 -11.73
CA GLN A 52 -23.65 -8.14 -13.03
C GLN A 52 -23.95 -6.90 -13.89
N THR A 53 -22.89 -6.18 -14.27
CA THR A 53 -23.05 -5.17 -15.30
C THR A 53 -23.49 -5.88 -16.57
N GLU A 54 -24.28 -5.20 -17.37
CA GLU A 54 -24.55 -5.62 -18.75
C GLU A 54 -23.24 -5.95 -19.46
N GLN A 55 -23.31 -6.77 -20.50
CA GLN A 55 -22.15 -7.22 -21.27
C GLN A 55 -21.16 -6.08 -21.50
N GLY A 56 -20.02 -6.14 -20.85
CA GLY A 56 -18.93 -5.20 -21.03
C GLY A 56 -17.99 -5.66 -22.14
N ASP A 57 -17.38 -4.70 -22.79
CA ASP A 57 -16.38 -4.94 -23.80
C ASP A 57 -14.98 -4.91 -23.18
N LEU A 58 -14.22 -6.00 -23.34
CA LEU A 58 -12.81 -6.10 -22.94
C LEU A 58 -11.94 -5.82 -24.15
N SER A 59 -11.17 -4.76 -24.10
CA SER A 59 -10.14 -4.50 -25.10
C SER A 59 -8.96 -5.45 -24.94
N LEU A 60 -8.41 -5.93 -26.04
CA LEU A 60 -7.17 -6.73 -26.04
C LEU A 60 -5.96 -5.98 -25.48
N TYR A 61 -6.02 -4.64 -25.36
CA TYR A 61 -5.02 -3.85 -24.65
C TYR A 61 -5.02 -4.10 -23.13
N GLU A 62 -6.14 -4.52 -22.58
CA GLU A 62 -6.31 -4.80 -21.15
C GLU A 62 -6.01 -6.25 -20.80
N LEU A 63 -5.75 -7.09 -21.81
CA LEU A 63 -5.42 -8.48 -21.63
C LEU A 63 -3.92 -8.66 -21.42
N ASN A 64 -3.55 -9.33 -20.35
CA ASN A 64 -2.20 -9.85 -20.21
C ASN A 64 -2.05 -11.12 -21.04
N ILE A 65 -1.13 -11.06 -21.99
CA ILE A 65 -0.79 -12.16 -22.86
C ILE A 65 0.53 -12.73 -22.35
N ASN A 66 0.50 -13.97 -21.86
CA ASN A 66 1.72 -14.69 -21.63
C ASN A 66 2.24 -15.20 -22.99
N ARG A 67 3.07 -14.39 -23.64
CA ARG A 67 3.79 -14.78 -24.84
C ARG A 67 5.15 -15.29 -24.44
N ASP A 68 5.34 -16.57 -24.48
CA ASP A 68 6.68 -17.12 -24.53
C ASP A 68 7.15 -17.14 -25.99
N ALA A 69 8.14 -16.32 -26.30
CA ALA A 69 8.69 -16.24 -27.65
C ALA A 69 9.43 -17.52 -28.08
N SER A 70 9.69 -18.42 -27.15
CA SER A 70 10.39 -19.69 -27.39
C SER A 70 9.46 -20.83 -27.83
N THR A 71 8.14 -20.69 -27.66
CA THR A 71 7.17 -21.77 -27.90
C THR A 71 6.17 -21.41 -29.01
N HIS A 72 6.68 -21.23 -30.23
CA HIS A 72 5.84 -20.84 -31.36
C HIS A 72 5.10 -22.00 -32.05
N SER A 73 5.03 -23.22 -31.45
CA SER A 73 4.32 -24.34 -32.06
C SER A 73 4.28 -25.59 -31.17
N PRO A 74 3.16 -26.18 -30.88
CA PRO A 74 1.77 -25.70 -30.85
C PRO A 74 1.40 -25.00 -29.54
N PRO A 75 0.18 -24.42 -29.41
CA PRO A 75 -0.19 -23.66 -28.22
C PRO A 75 -0.18 -24.53 -26.97
N THR A 76 0.75 -24.26 -26.08
CA THR A 76 0.77 -24.83 -24.72
C THR A 76 -0.17 -24.04 -23.81
N GLN A 77 -0.55 -24.59 -22.65
CA GLN A 77 -1.34 -23.87 -21.65
C GLN A 77 -0.72 -22.49 -21.27
N GLU A 78 0.57 -22.31 -21.52
CA GLU A 78 1.33 -21.09 -21.22
C GLU A 78 1.00 -19.91 -22.16
N SER A 79 0.35 -20.17 -23.29
CA SER A 79 -0.09 -19.15 -24.25
C SER A 79 -1.54 -18.71 -24.07
N LEU A 80 -2.13 -18.92 -22.90
CA LEU A 80 -3.47 -18.48 -22.59
C LEU A 80 -3.52 -16.96 -22.34
N ILE A 81 -4.63 -16.35 -22.74
CA ILE A 81 -4.94 -14.96 -22.42
C ILE A 81 -5.73 -14.96 -21.12
N TYR A 82 -5.30 -14.12 -20.19
CA TYR A 82 -5.91 -13.98 -18.89
C TYR A 82 -6.62 -12.62 -18.77
N PRO A 83 -7.94 -12.56 -19.02
CA PRO A 83 -8.68 -11.30 -19.08
C PRO A 83 -9.08 -10.72 -17.69
N PHE A 84 -8.67 -11.34 -16.59
CA PHE A 84 -9.12 -10.92 -15.27
C PHE A 84 -8.63 -9.53 -14.85
N ILE A 85 -7.65 -8.97 -15.54
CA ILE A 85 -7.04 -7.68 -15.21
C ILE A 85 -7.89 -6.53 -15.73
N THR A 86 -9.17 -6.65 -15.60
CA THR A 86 -10.05 -5.50 -15.70
C THR A 86 -10.09 -4.86 -14.32
N LYS A 87 -9.81 -3.57 -14.27
CA LYS A 87 -9.86 -2.78 -13.02
C LYS A 87 -11.21 -2.87 -12.29
N GLN A 88 -12.21 -3.44 -12.90
CA GLN A 88 -13.59 -3.51 -12.40
C GLN A 88 -14.01 -4.91 -11.97
N GLY A 89 -13.26 -5.93 -12.35
CA GLY A 89 -13.57 -7.31 -12.01
C GLY A 89 -12.89 -7.77 -10.71
N SER A 90 -13.44 -8.85 -10.13
CA SER A 90 -12.77 -9.60 -9.08
C SER A 90 -11.93 -10.73 -9.65
N LEU A 91 -11.02 -11.31 -8.83
CA LEU A 91 -10.25 -12.50 -9.19
C LEU A 91 -11.16 -13.69 -9.54
N THR A 92 -12.36 -13.76 -8.96
CA THR A 92 -13.34 -14.82 -9.22
C THR A 92 -14.03 -14.70 -10.57
N SER A 93 -13.98 -13.54 -11.21
CA SER A 93 -14.60 -13.31 -12.54
C SER A 93 -13.68 -13.64 -13.71
N PHE A 94 -12.58 -14.28 -13.43
CA PHE A 94 -11.56 -14.62 -14.40
C PHE A 94 -12.04 -15.56 -15.50
N LYS A 95 -11.77 -15.21 -16.76
CA LYS A 95 -12.00 -16.07 -17.92
C LYS A 95 -10.69 -16.31 -18.66
N THR A 96 -10.42 -17.57 -18.93
CA THR A 96 -9.32 -17.98 -19.79
C THR A 96 -9.81 -18.07 -21.23
N ILE A 97 -9.09 -17.46 -22.15
CA ILE A 97 -9.35 -17.55 -23.58
C ILE A 97 -8.25 -18.43 -24.19
N SER A 98 -8.65 -19.47 -24.90
CA SER A 98 -7.67 -20.37 -25.56
C SER A 98 -6.88 -19.63 -26.63
N THR A 99 -5.65 -20.07 -26.87
CA THR A 99 -4.79 -19.50 -27.91
C THR A 99 -5.33 -19.70 -29.32
N GLU A 100 -6.09 -20.78 -29.56
CA GLU A 100 -6.76 -20.99 -30.83
C GLU A 100 -7.77 -19.87 -31.11
N THR A 101 -8.55 -19.50 -30.10
CA THR A 101 -9.49 -18.39 -30.20
C THR A 101 -8.74 -17.05 -30.30
N PHE A 102 -7.62 -16.90 -29.61
CA PHE A 102 -6.81 -15.68 -29.65
C PHE A 102 -6.19 -15.40 -31.02
N GLN A 103 -5.83 -16.43 -31.79
CA GLN A 103 -5.26 -16.25 -33.13
C GLN A 103 -6.20 -15.53 -34.10
N THR A 104 -7.49 -15.52 -33.80
CA THR A 104 -8.51 -14.83 -34.60
C THR A 104 -8.67 -13.35 -34.28
N TYR A 105 -8.05 -12.86 -33.19
CA TYR A 105 -8.12 -11.48 -32.75
C TYR A 105 -6.83 -10.71 -33.07
N SER A 106 -7.00 -9.45 -33.40
CA SER A 106 -5.92 -8.49 -33.59
C SER A 106 -5.73 -7.62 -32.35
N TYR A 107 -4.55 -6.99 -32.25
CA TYR A 107 -4.29 -6.03 -31.17
C TYR A 107 -5.25 -4.84 -31.29
N GLY A 108 -5.98 -4.57 -30.23
CA GLY A 108 -7.03 -3.54 -30.19
C GLY A 108 -8.44 -4.04 -30.46
N ASP A 109 -8.62 -5.30 -30.84
CA ASP A 109 -9.94 -5.89 -30.94
C ASP A 109 -10.64 -5.93 -29.59
N VAL A 110 -11.96 -5.94 -29.61
CA VAL A 110 -12.79 -5.94 -28.41
C VAL A 110 -13.46 -7.29 -28.23
N ILE A 111 -13.26 -7.89 -27.08
CA ILE A 111 -13.92 -9.15 -26.70
C ILE A 111 -15.10 -8.82 -25.80
N ARG A 112 -16.29 -9.21 -26.20
CA ARG A 112 -17.49 -9.05 -25.40
C ARG A 112 -17.62 -10.13 -24.35
N GLY A 113 -17.90 -9.73 -23.12
CA GLY A 113 -18.09 -10.64 -22.01
C GLY A 113 -18.86 -10.02 -20.87
N GLN A 114 -19.38 -10.88 -19.99
CA GLN A 114 -19.91 -10.45 -18.71
C GLN A 114 -18.83 -10.62 -17.66
N TYR A 115 -18.59 -9.59 -16.86
CA TYR A 115 -17.75 -9.67 -15.67
C TYR A 115 -18.44 -8.98 -14.51
N PRO A 116 -18.43 -9.59 -13.33
CA PRO A 116 -19.01 -8.97 -12.16
C PRO A 116 -18.16 -7.77 -11.73
N LEU A 117 -18.81 -6.68 -11.35
CA LEU A 117 -18.17 -5.64 -10.57
C LEU A 117 -17.96 -6.16 -9.15
N SER A 118 -16.76 -6.02 -8.62
CA SER A 118 -16.51 -6.30 -7.22
C SER A 118 -16.55 -5.01 -6.40
N SER A 119 -17.30 -5.05 -5.31
CA SER A 119 -17.35 -3.96 -4.31
C SER A 119 -16.47 -4.26 -3.09
N SER A 120 -15.66 -5.31 -3.14
CA SER A 120 -14.78 -5.71 -2.06
C SER A 120 -13.38 -6.01 -2.58
N ILE A 121 -12.39 -5.96 -1.69
CA ILE A 121 -11.07 -6.48 -2.01
C ILE A 121 -11.14 -8.01 -2.05
N ASP A 122 -10.37 -8.57 -2.95
CA ASP A 122 -10.24 -10.00 -3.11
C ASP A 122 -8.79 -10.42 -2.85
N VAL A 123 -8.59 -11.61 -2.30
CA VAL A 123 -7.28 -12.13 -1.91
C VAL A 123 -7.09 -13.56 -2.41
N GLU A 124 -5.91 -13.85 -2.94
CA GLU A 124 -5.53 -15.17 -3.42
C GLU A 124 -4.17 -15.56 -2.87
N TYR A 125 -4.09 -16.76 -2.29
CA TYR A 125 -2.85 -17.35 -1.81
C TYR A 125 -2.35 -18.41 -2.79
N GLN A 126 -1.05 -18.34 -3.11
CA GLN A 126 -0.37 -19.31 -3.95
C GLN A 126 0.86 -19.84 -3.22
N ALA A 127 0.85 -21.14 -2.93
CA ALA A 127 1.99 -21.81 -2.31
C ALA A 127 3.19 -21.88 -3.28
N ALA A 128 4.40 -22.02 -2.74
CA ALA A 128 5.61 -22.20 -3.53
C ALA A 128 5.55 -23.46 -4.43
N SER A 129 4.86 -24.51 -3.96
CA SER A 129 4.68 -25.75 -4.70
C SER A 129 3.59 -25.69 -5.78
N SER A 130 2.82 -24.59 -5.86
CA SER A 130 1.74 -24.45 -6.85
C SER A 130 2.31 -24.29 -8.25
N THR A 131 1.95 -25.21 -9.15
CA THR A 131 2.41 -25.20 -10.56
C THR A 131 1.49 -24.38 -11.46
N ASP A 132 0.19 -24.31 -11.11
CA ASP A 132 -0.78 -23.50 -11.84
C ASP A 132 -1.05 -22.19 -11.07
N ARG A 133 -0.64 -21.08 -11.66
CA ARG A 133 -0.75 -19.74 -11.08
C ARG A 133 -1.33 -18.77 -12.11
N PRO A 134 -2.58 -18.97 -12.56
CA PRO A 134 -3.11 -18.24 -13.70
C PRO A 134 -3.12 -16.72 -13.48
N HIS A 135 -3.51 -16.25 -12.30
CA HIS A 135 -3.59 -14.82 -12.01
C HIS A 135 -2.20 -14.17 -11.92
N ILE A 136 -1.23 -14.88 -11.33
CA ILE A 136 0.16 -14.39 -11.26
C ILE A 136 0.80 -14.37 -12.65
N LYS A 137 0.55 -15.42 -13.46
CA LYS A 137 1.00 -15.48 -14.86
C LYS A 137 0.40 -14.34 -15.69
N ALA A 138 -0.87 -14.01 -15.47
CA ALA A 138 -1.55 -12.90 -16.14
C ALA A 138 -0.89 -11.55 -15.85
N LEU A 139 -0.32 -11.37 -14.66
CA LEU A 139 0.39 -10.15 -14.26
C LEU A 139 1.88 -10.13 -14.67
N LYS A 140 2.39 -11.18 -15.33
CA LYS A 140 3.81 -11.31 -15.72
C LYS A 140 4.34 -10.06 -16.44
N ASN A 141 3.64 -9.61 -17.47
CA ASN A 141 4.06 -8.45 -18.25
C ASN A 141 3.99 -7.15 -17.44
N THR A 142 3.00 -7.02 -16.57
CA THR A 142 2.84 -5.87 -15.68
C THR A 142 3.98 -5.81 -14.66
N PHE A 143 4.29 -6.93 -14.01
CA PHE A 143 5.44 -7.01 -13.11
C PHE A 143 6.76 -6.64 -13.81
N ASN A 144 7.00 -7.20 -14.99
CA ASN A 144 8.21 -6.92 -15.75
C ASN A 144 8.28 -5.47 -16.24
N TYR A 145 7.14 -4.83 -16.52
CA TYR A 145 7.07 -3.42 -16.86
C TYR A 145 7.56 -2.53 -15.71
N TYR A 146 7.22 -2.87 -14.46
CA TYR A 146 7.63 -2.13 -13.27
C TYR A 146 9.03 -2.52 -12.73
N ARG A 147 9.65 -3.57 -13.26
CA ARG A 147 10.97 -4.06 -12.83
C ARG A 147 12.07 -2.97 -12.76
N PRO A 148 12.13 -1.95 -13.66
CA PRO A 148 13.09 -0.87 -13.54
C PRO A 148 12.97 -0.02 -12.26
N LEU A 149 11.82 -0.02 -11.59
CA LEU A 149 11.61 0.71 -10.34
C LEU A 149 12.16 -0.04 -9.12
N SER A 150 12.10 -1.37 -9.16
CA SER A 150 12.61 -2.24 -8.09
C SER A 150 12.79 -3.67 -8.60
N PRO A 151 13.87 -4.37 -8.19
CA PRO A 151 14.06 -5.78 -8.50
C PRO A 151 12.97 -6.68 -7.91
N HIS A 152 12.27 -6.23 -6.87
CA HIS A 152 11.17 -6.96 -6.25
C HIS A 152 9.94 -7.11 -7.15
N TYR A 153 9.87 -6.40 -8.27
CA TYR A 153 8.86 -6.63 -9.30
C TYR A 153 9.17 -7.79 -10.25
N ALA A 154 10.38 -8.32 -10.26
CA ALA A 154 10.73 -9.39 -11.19
C ALA A 154 9.73 -10.54 -11.13
N TYR A 155 9.23 -10.98 -12.31
CA TYR A 155 8.39 -12.16 -12.42
C TYR A 155 9.23 -13.44 -12.39
N GLU A 156 10.33 -13.45 -13.11
CA GLU A 156 11.34 -14.53 -13.11
C GLU A 156 12.69 -13.94 -12.75
N SER A 157 13.42 -14.61 -11.87
CA SER A 157 14.79 -14.26 -11.57
C SER A 157 15.71 -14.95 -12.59
N SER A 158 16.37 -14.16 -13.44
CA SER A 158 17.37 -14.70 -14.38
C SER A 158 18.72 -15.00 -13.74
N ASN A 159 18.91 -14.63 -12.47
CA ASN A 159 20.17 -14.78 -11.75
C ASN A 159 19.95 -15.43 -10.38
N ALA A 160 20.85 -16.30 -10.01
CA ALA A 160 20.87 -17.12 -8.80
C ALA A 160 20.88 -16.37 -7.45
N VAL A 161 20.63 -15.07 -7.42
CA VAL A 161 20.43 -14.28 -6.21
C VAL A 161 18.92 -14.13 -5.94
N GLY A 162 18.30 -15.16 -5.72
CA GLY A 162 17.05 -15.76 -5.98
C GLY A 162 15.90 -15.51 -5.05
N THR A 163 15.58 -14.45 -4.38
CA THR A 163 14.38 -14.36 -3.51
C THR A 163 13.18 -13.62 -4.12
N TRP A 164 13.23 -13.24 -5.40
CA TRP A 164 12.22 -12.35 -6.01
C TRP A 164 11.46 -12.97 -7.18
N ASP A 165 11.46 -14.28 -7.28
CA ASP A 165 10.80 -15.00 -8.37
C ASP A 165 9.33 -15.28 -8.06
N LYS A 166 8.42 -14.46 -8.64
CA LYS A 166 6.98 -14.62 -8.47
C LYS A 166 6.40 -15.83 -9.19
N ALA A 167 7.16 -16.40 -10.12
CA ALA A 167 6.74 -17.62 -10.80
C ALA A 167 6.77 -18.83 -9.87
N SER A 168 7.66 -18.86 -8.88
CA SER A 168 7.89 -20.03 -8.02
C SER A 168 7.76 -19.76 -6.52
N GLN A 169 7.93 -18.51 -6.05
CA GLN A 169 7.88 -18.22 -4.61
C GLN A 169 6.44 -18.24 -4.07
N GLU A 170 6.31 -18.41 -2.75
CA GLU A 170 5.05 -18.20 -2.04
C GLU A 170 4.59 -16.75 -2.21
N ILE A 171 3.33 -16.54 -2.54
CA ILE A 171 2.79 -15.21 -2.83
C ILE A 171 1.33 -15.08 -2.42
N LYS A 172 0.97 -13.92 -1.91
CA LYS A 172 -0.40 -13.48 -1.74
C LYS A 172 -0.69 -12.34 -2.70
N LEU A 173 -1.70 -12.50 -3.53
CA LEU A 173 -2.21 -11.44 -4.39
C LEU A 173 -3.45 -10.81 -3.74
N VAL A 174 -3.44 -9.48 -3.60
CA VAL A 174 -4.58 -8.68 -3.14
C VAL A 174 -5.05 -7.83 -4.29
N SER A 175 -6.32 -7.91 -4.63
CA SER A 175 -6.96 -7.13 -5.70
C SER A 175 -7.90 -6.10 -5.10
N ILE A 176 -7.69 -4.83 -5.46
CA ILE A 176 -8.53 -3.70 -5.06
C ILE A 176 -9.22 -3.18 -6.33
N PRO A 177 -10.56 -3.25 -6.43
CA PRO A 177 -11.28 -2.74 -7.60
C PRO A 177 -11.14 -1.24 -7.79
N SER A 178 -11.09 -0.78 -9.04
CA SER A 178 -10.90 0.64 -9.39
C SER A 178 -12.02 1.55 -8.93
N ILE A 179 -13.20 1.00 -8.65
CA ILE A 179 -14.30 1.77 -8.07
C ILE A 179 -13.90 2.51 -6.78
N PHE A 180 -12.92 1.96 -6.04
CA PHE A 180 -12.42 2.57 -4.81
C PHE A 180 -11.30 3.58 -5.07
N TYR A 181 -10.32 3.27 -5.93
CA TYR A 181 -9.13 4.10 -6.12
C TYR A 181 -9.16 4.99 -7.37
N GLY A 182 -10.13 4.79 -8.26
CA GLY A 182 -10.27 5.56 -9.50
C GLY A 182 -9.24 5.18 -10.56
N SER A 183 -8.41 6.12 -10.98
CA SER A 183 -7.42 5.88 -12.05
C SER A 183 -6.17 5.14 -11.57
N SER A 184 -5.75 5.37 -10.33
CA SER A 184 -4.59 4.69 -9.72
C SER A 184 -4.61 4.83 -8.20
N ILE A 185 -3.93 3.93 -7.51
CA ILE A 185 -3.56 4.10 -6.11
C ILE A 185 -2.46 5.18 -6.06
N LYS A 186 -2.52 6.08 -5.10
CA LYS A 186 -1.51 7.12 -4.91
C LYS A 186 -0.23 6.52 -4.35
N LYS A 187 0.91 6.83 -4.96
CA LYS A 187 2.22 6.37 -4.49
C LYS A 187 2.53 6.92 -3.09
N GLY A 188 3.09 6.09 -2.23
CA GLY A 188 3.44 6.46 -0.86
C GLY A 188 2.26 6.48 0.12
N SER A 189 1.10 5.98 -0.27
CA SER A 189 -0.10 6.02 0.56
C SER A 189 -0.53 4.66 1.11
N VAL A 190 0.08 3.58 0.68
CA VAL A 190 -0.33 2.23 1.09
C VAL A 190 0.23 1.91 2.48
N ASP A 191 -0.66 1.55 3.39
CA ASP A 191 -0.36 1.15 4.77
C ASP A 191 -1.15 -0.12 5.09
N MET A 192 -0.45 -1.24 5.23
CA MET A 192 -1.04 -2.54 5.52
C MET A 192 -0.64 -2.99 6.92
N LYS A 193 -1.61 -3.52 7.66
CA LYS A 193 -1.37 -4.00 9.03
C LYS A 193 -1.92 -5.40 9.21
N PHE A 194 -1.27 -6.12 10.11
CA PHE A 194 -1.62 -7.46 10.51
C PHE A 194 -1.78 -7.52 12.03
N TYR A 195 -2.92 -7.99 12.49
CA TYR A 195 -3.25 -8.11 13.92
C TYR A 195 -3.56 -9.57 14.27
N ILE A 196 -3.18 -9.98 15.47
CA ILE A 196 -3.65 -11.21 16.12
C ILE A 196 -4.21 -10.85 17.48
N THR A 197 -5.40 -11.34 17.81
CA THR A 197 -6.11 -11.05 19.06
C THR A 197 -6.15 -9.53 19.39
N GLY A 198 -6.22 -8.69 18.35
CA GLY A 198 -6.22 -7.23 18.49
C GLY A 198 -4.84 -6.58 18.64
N SER A 199 -3.77 -7.36 18.81
CA SER A 199 -2.40 -6.86 18.89
C SER A 199 -1.80 -6.69 17.50
N LEU A 200 -1.21 -5.53 17.22
CA LEU A 200 -0.50 -5.27 15.96
C LEU A 200 0.82 -6.04 15.95
N ILE A 201 0.95 -7.01 15.03
CA ILE A 201 2.14 -7.85 14.88
C ILE A 201 3.00 -7.47 13.67
N GLY A 202 2.44 -6.73 12.72
CA GLY A 202 3.18 -6.30 11.53
C GLY A 202 2.54 -5.11 10.84
N ARG A 203 3.38 -4.27 10.22
CA ARG A 203 2.98 -3.13 9.40
C ARG A 203 3.87 -3.00 8.19
N LEU A 204 3.26 -2.80 7.02
CA LEU A 204 3.94 -2.51 5.75
C LEU A 204 3.57 -1.13 5.24
N GLN A 205 4.54 -0.42 4.68
CA GLN A 205 4.34 0.87 4.06
C GLN A 205 5.14 1.00 2.75
N ASP A 206 4.61 1.71 1.77
CA ASP A 206 5.30 2.03 0.50
C ASP A 206 6.04 3.38 0.57
N SER A 207 6.74 3.64 1.66
CA SER A 207 7.39 4.92 2.00
C SER A 207 8.33 5.44 0.90
N ASN A 208 8.96 4.56 0.13
CA ASN A 208 9.88 4.91 -0.96
C ASN A 208 9.19 5.32 -2.26
N GLN A 209 7.86 5.18 -2.36
CA GLN A 209 7.06 5.53 -3.55
C GLN A 209 7.47 4.81 -4.85
N ASN A 210 8.31 3.79 -4.75
CA ASN A 210 8.75 2.94 -5.86
C ASN A 210 7.93 1.64 -5.97
N GLY A 211 6.94 1.48 -5.09
CA GLY A 211 6.04 0.34 -5.00
C GLY A 211 6.51 -0.79 -4.10
N GLU A 212 7.63 -0.65 -3.44
CA GLU A 212 8.07 -1.59 -2.42
C GLU A 212 7.28 -1.40 -1.12
N LEU A 213 6.72 -2.50 -0.62
CA LEU A 213 6.10 -2.56 0.70
C LEU A 213 7.13 -3.00 1.72
N ILE A 214 7.58 -2.03 2.52
CA ILE A 214 8.65 -2.22 3.50
C ILE A 214 8.02 -2.47 4.87
N GLN A 215 8.51 -3.49 5.56
CA GLN A 215 8.10 -3.76 6.93
C GLN A 215 8.63 -2.66 7.86
N THR A 216 7.73 -1.98 8.56
CA THR A 216 8.06 -0.91 9.51
C THR A 216 7.79 -1.31 10.96
N ILE A 217 6.95 -2.30 11.16
CA ILE A 217 6.68 -2.92 12.47
C ILE A 217 6.67 -4.44 12.26
N GLY A 218 7.38 -5.13 13.11
CA GLY A 218 7.45 -6.59 13.18
C GLY A 218 8.06 -7.03 14.50
N PRO A 219 8.26 -8.33 14.73
CA PRO A 219 8.94 -8.79 15.92
C PRO A 219 10.35 -8.23 15.96
N ALA A 220 10.76 -7.77 17.14
CA ALA A 220 12.16 -7.43 17.38
C ALA A 220 13.02 -8.70 17.23
N ALA A 221 14.28 -8.50 16.91
CA ALA A 221 15.24 -9.59 16.93
C ALA A 221 15.25 -10.25 18.33
N THR A 222 15.13 -11.55 18.38
CA THR A 222 15.24 -12.30 19.62
C THR A 222 16.63 -12.94 19.72
N SER A 223 17.15 -12.96 20.94
CA SER A 223 18.41 -13.61 21.24
C SER A 223 18.24 -15.13 21.29
N ALA A 224 19.17 -15.86 20.69
CA ALA A 224 19.22 -17.30 20.85
C ALA A 224 19.72 -17.65 22.25
N GLN A 225 19.16 -18.71 22.81
CA GLN A 225 19.60 -19.27 24.08
C GLN A 225 20.04 -20.71 23.92
N GLY A 226 21.13 -21.03 24.57
CA GLY A 226 21.64 -22.39 24.70
C GLY A 226 21.95 -22.69 26.17
N ARG A 227 22.30 -23.93 26.48
CA ARG A 227 22.63 -24.31 27.86
C ARG A 227 23.72 -25.36 27.87
N VAL A 228 24.59 -25.27 28.86
CA VAL A 228 25.59 -26.29 29.19
C VAL A 228 25.36 -26.75 30.63
N ASP A 229 25.15 -28.03 30.81
CA ASP A 229 24.89 -28.67 32.12
C ASP A 229 26.15 -29.47 32.53
N PHE A 230 26.78 -29.06 33.61
CA PHE A 230 27.92 -29.75 34.21
C PHE A 230 27.38 -30.80 35.19
N ASN A 231 27.15 -32.01 34.72
CA ASN A 231 26.54 -33.09 35.50
C ASN A 231 27.56 -34.01 36.19
N ASN A 232 28.86 -33.74 36.04
CA ASN A 232 29.94 -34.49 36.67
C ASN A 232 30.71 -33.57 37.61
N SER A 233 30.92 -33.99 38.83
CA SER A 233 31.62 -33.21 39.85
C SER A 233 33.12 -33.55 39.94
N PHE A 234 33.64 -34.46 39.09
CA PHE A 234 35.06 -34.80 39.06
C PHE A 234 35.83 -33.89 38.14
N GLU A 235 36.69 -33.02 38.66
CA GLU A 235 37.56 -32.10 37.91
C GLU A 235 38.36 -32.80 36.80
N SER A 236 38.90 -33.96 37.11
CA SER A 236 39.68 -34.78 36.18
C SER A 236 38.91 -35.20 34.91
N SER A 237 37.58 -35.16 34.97
CA SER A 237 36.74 -35.45 33.79
C SER A 237 36.73 -34.34 32.77
N TYR A 238 37.09 -33.13 33.19
CA TYR A 238 37.12 -31.95 32.35
C TYR A 238 38.56 -31.56 31.96
N ASP A 239 39.55 -32.04 32.66
CA ASP A 239 40.96 -31.64 32.44
C ASP A 239 41.39 -31.77 30.98
N ASN A 240 41.97 -30.70 30.43
CA ASN A 240 42.38 -30.57 29.01
C ASN A 240 41.21 -30.77 27.99
N LYS A 241 39.95 -30.69 28.42
CA LYS A 241 38.76 -30.77 27.54
C LYS A 241 38.29 -29.40 27.12
N ARG A 242 37.62 -29.35 25.98
CA ARG A 242 37.25 -28.06 25.32
C ARG A 242 35.76 -27.96 25.04
N ILE A 243 35.27 -26.75 25.17
CA ILE A 243 33.97 -26.34 24.66
C ILE A 243 34.21 -25.21 23.65
N ILE A 244 33.52 -25.27 22.50
CA ILE A 244 33.60 -24.21 21.50
C ILE A 244 32.26 -23.54 21.40
N LEU A 245 32.25 -22.23 21.55
CA LEU A 245 31.06 -21.37 21.38
C LEU A 245 31.25 -20.46 20.17
N GLU A 246 30.19 -20.24 19.43
CA GLU A 246 30.15 -19.28 18.33
C GLU A 246 29.07 -18.26 18.61
N ASN A 247 29.39 -16.96 18.45
CA ASN A 247 28.42 -15.89 18.65
C ASN A 247 27.63 -15.57 17.36
N THR A 248 26.63 -14.70 17.50
CA THR A 248 25.76 -14.24 16.38
C THR A 248 26.55 -13.63 15.21
N SER A 249 27.75 -13.10 15.46
CA SER A 249 28.61 -12.49 14.44
C SER A 249 29.55 -13.51 13.75
N GLY A 250 29.44 -14.81 14.07
CA GLY A 250 30.29 -15.85 13.51
C GLY A 250 31.68 -15.94 14.14
N ILE A 251 31.89 -15.30 15.29
CA ILE A 251 33.16 -15.39 16.03
C ILE A 251 33.11 -16.61 16.94
N SER A 252 34.00 -17.56 16.72
CA SER A 252 34.17 -18.75 17.56
C SER A 252 35.28 -18.56 18.59
N LYS A 253 35.04 -19.07 19.80
CA LYS A 253 36.01 -19.12 20.88
C LYS A 253 36.06 -20.53 21.48
N THR A 254 37.27 -20.98 21.81
CA THR A 254 37.54 -22.27 22.43
C THR A 254 37.88 -22.05 23.90
N PHE A 255 37.16 -22.73 24.78
CA PHE A 255 37.38 -22.73 26.21
C PHE A 255 37.96 -24.08 26.60
N ILE A 256 39.07 -24.08 27.33
CA ILE A 256 39.79 -25.27 27.78
C ILE A 256 39.76 -25.32 29.32
N PHE A 257 39.47 -26.46 29.87
CA PHE A 257 39.45 -26.66 31.33
C PHE A 257 40.84 -27.11 31.85
N ASP A 258 41.29 -26.46 32.93
CA ASP A 258 42.54 -26.79 33.66
C ASP A 258 42.20 -27.21 35.10
N ALA A 259 42.27 -28.51 35.36
CA ALA A 259 42.05 -29.10 36.69
C ALA A 259 43.34 -29.20 37.53
N THR A 260 44.49 -28.75 36.98
CA THR A 260 45.79 -28.84 37.63
C THR A 260 46.30 -27.50 38.17
N GLY A 261 45.69 -26.41 37.76
CA GLY A 261 46.08 -25.06 38.12
C GLY A 261 47.43 -24.61 37.53
N THR A 262 47.90 -25.30 36.49
CA THR A 262 49.23 -25.07 35.93
C THR A 262 49.24 -24.17 34.71
N GLU A 263 48.11 -24.00 34.03
CA GLU A 263 48.02 -23.26 32.76
C GLU A 263 47.67 -21.78 32.91
N GLY A 264 47.05 -21.37 34.00
CA GLY A 264 46.75 -19.96 34.27
C GLY A 264 45.39 -19.78 34.97
N SER A 265 45.00 -18.49 35.13
CA SER A 265 43.73 -18.16 35.74
C SER A 265 42.59 -18.15 34.73
N THR A 266 41.36 -18.43 35.17
CA THR A 266 40.14 -18.31 34.31
C THR A 266 40.11 -17.01 33.55
N GLY A 267 39.83 -17.09 32.24
CA GLY A 267 39.77 -15.96 31.32
C GLY A 267 41.10 -15.55 30.71
N THR A 268 42.24 -16.14 31.11
CA THR A 268 43.50 -15.94 30.41
C THR A 268 43.59 -16.85 29.17
N VAL A 269 44.51 -16.56 28.28
CA VAL A 269 44.67 -17.27 27.01
C VAL A 269 45.94 -18.11 27.09
N ASP A 270 45.82 -19.41 26.78
CA ASP A 270 46.97 -20.33 26.74
C ASP A 270 47.87 -20.12 25.50
N GLY A 271 48.93 -20.91 25.39
CA GLY A 271 49.85 -20.86 24.25
C GLY A 271 49.22 -21.24 22.89
N SER A 272 48.07 -21.86 22.88
CA SER A 272 47.29 -22.27 21.71
C SER A 272 46.20 -21.25 21.31
N GLY A 273 46.00 -20.22 22.11
CA GLY A 273 44.97 -19.22 21.89
C GLY A 273 43.59 -19.60 22.47
N PHE A 274 43.54 -20.63 23.33
CA PHE A 274 42.29 -21.04 24.01
C PHE A 274 42.12 -20.29 25.34
N ILE A 275 40.86 -20.11 25.75
CA ILE A 275 40.52 -19.40 26.99
C ILE A 275 40.51 -20.44 28.10
N ILE A 276 41.36 -20.23 29.12
CA ILE A 276 41.49 -21.14 30.25
C ILE A 276 40.28 -21.01 31.20
N ILE A 277 39.73 -22.14 31.63
CA ILE A 277 38.78 -22.28 32.68
C ILE A 277 39.44 -23.06 33.80
N GLN A 278 39.93 -22.38 34.84
CA GLN A 278 40.62 -22.99 35.94
C GLN A 278 39.61 -23.61 36.93
N ILE A 279 39.68 -24.90 37.11
CA ILE A 279 38.75 -25.66 37.97
C ILE A 279 39.48 -26.44 39.08
N ASP A 280 40.77 -26.21 39.30
CA ASP A 280 41.56 -26.83 40.37
C ASP A 280 40.97 -26.43 41.73
N GLY A 281 40.64 -27.41 42.56
CA GLY A 281 40.04 -27.24 43.89
C GLY A 281 38.52 -27.33 43.93
N TYR A 282 37.83 -27.62 42.83
CA TYR A 282 36.35 -27.75 42.76
C TYR A 282 35.89 -29.21 42.73
N GLU A 283 36.73 -30.16 43.14
CA GLU A 283 36.37 -31.57 43.21
C GLU A 283 35.11 -31.80 44.05
N GLY A 284 34.09 -32.39 43.45
CA GLY A 284 32.82 -32.62 44.10
C GLY A 284 31.77 -31.48 43.92
N ASP A 285 32.11 -30.36 43.24
CA ASP A 285 31.26 -29.20 43.09
C ASP A 285 31.07 -28.82 41.60
N ASN A 286 30.07 -29.45 40.97
CA ASN A 286 29.71 -29.13 39.58
C ASN A 286 29.14 -27.72 39.40
N ALA A 287 28.57 -27.13 40.44
CA ALA A 287 28.10 -25.74 40.38
C ALA A 287 29.27 -24.76 40.28
N ALA A 288 30.31 -25.00 41.10
CA ALA A 288 31.52 -24.17 41.00
C ALA A 288 32.24 -24.31 39.62
N ILE A 289 32.30 -25.53 39.08
CA ILE A 289 32.82 -25.73 37.69
C ILE A 289 32.00 -24.95 36.66
N GLY A 290 30.69 -24.98 36.75
CA GLY A 290 29.80 -24.20 35.90
C GLY A 290 30.03 -22.69 36.04
N THR A 291 30.14 -22.19 37.27
CA THR A 291 30.39 -20.76 37.55
C THR A 291 31.75 -20.28 36.94
N GLU A 292 32.79 -21.10 37.04
CA GLU A 292 34.07 -20.79 36.42
C GLU A 292 33.99 -20.76 34.89
N PHE A 293 33.24 -21.70 34.30
CA PHE A 293 32.95 -21.63 32.84
C PHE A 293 32.24 -20.36 32.47
N ALA A 294 31.21 -19.95 33.20
CA ALA A 294 30.48 -18.70 32.97
C ALA A 294 31.42 -17.49 33.09
N THR A 295 32.26 -17.44 34.12
CA THR A 295 33.29 -16.40 34.31
C THR A 295 34.24 -16.33 33.14
N GLY A 296 34.69 -17.47 32.63
CA GLY A 296 35.58 -17.55 31.45
C GLY A 296 34.88 -17.00 30.18
N VAL A 297 33.63 -17.35 29.95
CA VAL A 297 32.84 -16.82 28.81
C VAL A 297 32.72 -15.31 28.87
N GLU A 298 32.39 -14.75 30.05
CA GLU A 298 32.18 -13.33 30.26
C GLU A 298 33.49 -12.52 30.25
N SER A 299 34.61 -13.15 30.55
CA SER A 299 35.95 -12.53 30.49
C SER A 299 36.37 -12.11 29.09
N VAL A 300 35.76 -12.72 28.05
CA VAL A 300 36.14 -12.48 26.66
C VAL A 300 35.54 -11.17 26.15
N SER A 301 36.36 -10.15 26.11
CA SER A 301 35.92 -8.83 25.63
C SER A 301 35.32 -8.87 24.22
N GLY A 302 34.09 -8.37 24.07
CA GLY A 302 33.41 -8.29 22.76
C GLY A 302 32.88 -9.62 22.21
N PHE A 303 32.87 -10.69 22.98
CA PHE A 303 32.36 -11.99 22.48
C PHE A 303 30.83 -12.05 22.40
N GLN A 304 30.13 -11.17 23.15
CA GLN A 304 28.68 -10.95 23.04
C GLN A 304 27.82 -12.20 23.33
N ILE A 305 28.27 -13.05 24.22
CA ILE A 305 27.47 -14.08 24.87
C ILE A 305 27.43 -13.74 26.35
N SER A 306 26.22 -13.62 26.92
CA SER A 306 25.99 -13.47 28.36
C SER A 306 25.64 -14.81 28.98
N THR A 307 25.98 -14.98 30.24
CA THR A 307 25.74 -16.19 31.00
C THR A 307 24.72 -15.96 32.11
N ASN A 308 23.99 -16.97 32.50
CA ASN A 308 23.17 -17.01 33.69
C ASN A 308 23.35 -18.38 34.34
N ASP A 309 23.90 -18.36 35.54
CA ASP A 309 24.20 -19.54 36.36
C ASP A 309 22.98 -19.89 37.21
N ASP A 310 22.53 -21.14 37.22
CA ASP A 310 21.43 -21.63 38.01
C ASP A 310 21.94 -22.50 39.18
N THR A 311 22.73 -22.19 40.00
CA THR A 311 23.15 -22.82 41.29
C THR A 311 23.35 -24.36 41.30
N PHE A 312 23.09 -25.09 40.21
CA PHE A 312 23.23 -26.55 40.07
C PHE A 312 24.21 -26.97 38.96
N GLY A 313 25.03 -26.06 38.47
CA GLY A 313 25.98 -26.33 37.39
C GLY A 313 25.37 -26.29 35.99
N SER A 314 24.18 -25.75 35.85
CA SER A 314 23.56 -25.45 34.56
C SER A 314 23.80 -24.01 34.19
N ILE A 315 24.49 -23.76 33.10
CA ILE A 315 24.79 -22.41 32.59
C ILE A 315 23.95 -22.12 31.37
N THR A 316 23.02 -21.19 31.50
CA THR A 316 22.29 -20.66 30.35
C THR A 316 23.13 -19.63 29.65
N LEU A 317 23.36 -19.82 28.36
CA LEU A 317 24.08 -18.94 27.47
C LEU A 317 23.08 -18.17 26.60
N THR A 318 23.21 -16.85 26.54
CA THR A 318 22.34 -15.99 25.72
C THR A 318 23.18 -15.16 24.76
N GLN A 319 22.89 -15.24 23.48
CA GLN A 319 23.48 -14.38 22.47
C GLN A 319 23.02 -12.93 22.72
N VAL A 320 23.95 -11.99 22.95
CA VAL A 320 23.61 -10.58 23.25
C VAL A 320 22.99 -9.91 22.05
N ILE A 321 23.45 -10.25 20.85
CA ILE A 321 22.86 -9.77 19.61
C ILE A 321 21.77 -10.75 19.19
N GLY A 322 20.52 -10.25 19.08
CA GLY A 322 19.42 -11.03 18.55
C GLY A 322 19.58 -11.33 17.07
N GLY A 323 19.05 -12.46 16.63
CA GLY A 323 19.04 -12.85 15.23
C GLY A 323 19.10 -14.36 15.04
N SER A 324 18.61 -14.83 13.90
CA SER A 324 18.66 -16.26 13.54
C SER A 324 20.10 -16.79 13.39
N SER A 325 21.06 -15.91 13.10
CA SER A 325 22.49 -16.23 13.08
C SER A 325 23.03 -16.62 14.45
N GLY A 326 22.29 -16.29 15.53
CA GLY A 326 22.66 -16.71 16.88
C GLY A 326 22.29 -18.17 17.22
N ASN A 327 21.53 -18.86 16.37
CA ASN A 327 21.24 -20.29 16.51
C ASN A 327 22.45 -21.14 16.09
N THR A 328 23.55 -20.92 16.79
CA THR A 328 24.83 -21.59 16.53
C THR A 328 24.94 -22.89 17.30
N THR A 329 25.95 -23.71 16.96
CA THR A 329 26.19 -24.99 17.64
C THR A 329 27.16 -24.80 18.80
N ILE A 330 26.82 -25.32 19.97
CA ILE A 330 27.79 -25.51 21.07
C ILE A 330 28.50 -26.83 20.79
N GLN A 331 29.81 -26.77 20.62
CA GLN A 331 30.58 -27.96 20.29
C GLN A 331 31.35 -28.49 21.50
N ASP A 332 31.31 -29.81 21.67
CA ASP A 332 32.16 -30.57 22.59
C ASP A 332 33.03 -31.53 21.77
N PRO A 333 34.19 -31.08 21.31
CA PRO A 333 35.05 -31.86 20.45
C PRO A 333 35.70 -33.05 21.16
N ASP A 334 35.79 -33.00 22.47
CA ASP A 334 36.49 -34.00 23.29
C ASP A 334 35.56 -34.99 23.98
N SER A 335 34.24 -34.90 23.71
CA SER A 335 33.20 -35.79 24.27
C SER A 335 33.27 -35.88 25.78
N ILE A 336 33.08 -34.74 26.45
CA ILE A 336 33.15 -34.64 27.93
C ILE A 336 32.09 -35.52 28.55
N ALA A 337 32.53 -36.43 29.43
CA ALA A 337 31.61 -37.37 30.08
C ALA A 337 30.55 -36.63 30.94
N SER A 338 29.27 -36.93 30.71
CA SER A 338 28.14 -36.35 31.48
C SER A 338 27.95 -34.85 31.28
N LEU A 339 28.52 -34.23 30.22
CA LEU A 339 28.15 -32.87 29.85
C LEU A 339 26.80 -32.87 29.12
N GLY A 340 25.85 -32.08 29.60
CA GLY A 340 24.60 -31.83 28.92
C GLY A 340 24.72 -30.59 28.03
N ILE A 341 24.30 -30.67 26.76
CA ILE A 341 24.28 -29.51 25.86
C ILE A 341 22.91 -29.34 25.26
N VAL A 342 22.33 -28.17 25.46
CA VAL A 342 21.20 -27.66 24.67
C VAL A 342 21.71 -26.61 23.73
N GLN A 343 21.57 -26.86 22.44
CA GLN A 343 22.08 -25.97 21.40
C GLN A 343 21.40 -24.60 21.41
N PHE A 344 22.07 -23.56 20.94
CA PHE A 344 21.46 -22.26 20.78
C PHE A 344 20.25 -22.32 19.84
N ALA A 345 19.10 -21.87 20.35
CA ALA A 345 17.85 -21.83 19.62
C ALA A 345 17.00 -20.61 20.02
N GLY A 346 15.93 -20.34 19.26
CA GLY A 346 15.01 -19.23 19.55
C GLY A 346 15.50 -17.86 19.06
N GLY A 347 16.68 -17.80 18.47
CA GLY A 347 17.14 -16.58 17.80
C GLY A 347 16.31 -16.29 16.54
N ALA A 348 15.74 -15.10 16.44
CA ALA A 348 14.98 -14.67 15.27
C ALA A 348 15.46 -13.30 14.80
N ALA A 349 15.49 -13.12 13.48
CA ALA A 349 15.95 -11.89 12.86
C ALA A 349 14.89 -10.77 13.02
N ASP A 350 15.36 -9.54 13.18
CA ASP A 350 14.54 -8.36 12.89
C ASP A 350 14.33 -8.27 11.38
N ASN A 351 13.08 -8.27 10.96
CA ASN A 351 12.71 -8.14 9.56
C ASN A 351 12.25 -6.71 9.20
N ASN A 352 12.35 -5.76 10.13
CA ASN A 352 12.07 -4.36 9.82
C ASN A 352 13.06 -3.82 8.77
N GLY A 353 12.56 -3.04 7.83
CA GLY A 353 13.32 -2.58 6.67
C GLY A 353 13.33 -3.53 5.47
N LYS A 354 12.89 -4.79 5.62
CA LYS A 354 12.78 -5.73 4.49
C LYS A 354 11.55 -5.46 3.65
N VAL A 355 11.67 -5.70 2.35
CA VAL A 355 10.56 -5.60 1.40
C VAL A 355 9.75 -6.89 1.44
N ALA A 356 8.48 -6.78 1.86
CA ALA A 356 7.54 -7.89 1.97
C ALA A 356 6.61 -8.03 0.76
N GLY A 357 6.61 -7.06 -0.15
CA GLY A 357 5.73 -7.10 -1.32
C GLY A 357 5.88 -5.90 -2.22
N THR A 358 5.04 -5.84 -3.25
CA THR A 358 5.02 -4.76 -4.24
C THR A 358 3.59 -4.33 -4.57
N VAL A 359 3.44 -3.04 -4.93
CA VAL A 359 2.16 -2.43 -5.29
C VAL A 359 2.11 -2.11 -6.78
N LEU A 360 1.12 -2.60 -7.49
CA LEU A 360 0.80 -2.24 -8.87
C LEU A 360 -0.25 -1.12 -8.83
N TYR A 361 0.21 0.12 -8.78
CA TYR A 361 -0.63 1.29 -8.50
C TYR A 361 -1.73 1.54 -9.51
N ASN A 362 -1.46 1.34 -10.80
CA ASN A 362 -2.43 1.60 -11.86
C ASN A 362 -3.46 0.47 -11.99
N GLU A 363 -3.07 -0.73 -11.62
CA GLU A 363 -3.85 -1.95 -11.77
C GLU A 363 -4.63 -2.30 -10.49
N GLY A 364 -4.24 -1.72 -9.34
CA GLY A 364 -4.91 -1.95 -8.05
C GLY A 364 -4.55 -3.30 -7.42
N PHE A 365 -3.36 -3.84 -7.71
CA PHE A 365 -2.90 -5.07 -7.10
C PHE A 365 -1.79 -4.85 -6.09
N VAL A 366 -1.81 -5.65 -5.05
CA VAL A 366 -0.70 -5.80 -4.11
C VAL A 366 -0.24 -7.25 -4.12
N ALA A 367 1.05 -7.46 -4.34
CA ALA A 367 1.68 -8.77 -4.33
C ALA A 367 2.57 -8.89 -3.09
N LEU A 368 2.17 -9.70 -2.10
CA LEU A 368 2.92 -9.92 -0.88
C LEU A 368 3.74 -11.21 -1.02
N THR A 369 5.03 -11.11 -0.73
CA THR A 369 6.02 -12.19 -0.86
C THR A 369 6.83 -12.41 0.42
N GLY A 370 6.58 -11.62 1.47
CA GLY A 370 7.22 -11.78 2.76
C GLY A 370 6.74 -13.06 3.46
N SER A 371 7.58 -14.10 3.45
CA SER A 371 7.29 -15.43 3.99
C SER A 371 7.92 -15.71 5.35
N TRP A 372 8.54 -14.72 5.97
CA TRP A 372 9.09 -14.84 7.33
C TRP A 372 8.01 -14.69 8.39
N ASP A 373 8.23 -15.28 9.54
CA ASP A 373 7.31 -15.26 10.65
C ASP A 373 7.21 -13.85 11.27
N LEU A 374 5.99 -13.40 11.52
CA LEU A 374 5.67 -12.11 12.14
C LEU A 374 5.48 -12.25 13.67
N SER A 375 5.48 -13.46 14.20
CA SER A 375 5.41 -13.72 15.62
C SER A 375 6.05 -15.07 15.93
N SER A 376 6.77 -15.14 17.03
CA SER A 376 7.27 -16.40 17.60
C SER A 376 6.32 -17.01 18.64
N THR A 377 5.33 -16.22 19.11
CA THR A 377 4.43 -16.62 20.21
C THR A 377 3.00 -16.82 19.75
N TYR A 378 2.55 -16.07 18.74
CA TYR A 378 1.19 -16.17 18.22
C TYR A 378 1.16 -17.03 16.97
N THR A 379 0.19 -17.94 16.94
CA THR A 379 -0.11 -18.79 15.78
C THR A 379 -1.61 -18.76 15.51
N ASP A 380 -1.99 -19.02 14.27
CA ASP A 380 -3.39 -19.14 13.88
C ASP A 380 -3.51 -20.19 12.76
N GLU A 381 -4.70 -20.67 12.49
CA GLU A 381 -4.95 -21.61 11.42
C GLU A 381 -5.27 -20.86 10.12
N TYR A 382 -4.35 -20.88 9.14
CA TYR A 382 -4.50 -20.13 7.89
C TYR A 382 -4.86 -20.97 6.68
N LEU A 383 -4.55 -22.26 6.69
CA LEU A 383 -4.60 -23.12 5.51
C LEU A 383 -5.54 -24.32 5.67
N PHE A 384 -6.44 -24.27 6.61
CA PHE A 384 -7.40 -25.36 6.92
C PHE A 384 -6.73 -26.75 7.00
N SER A 385 -5.59 -26.82 7.62
CA SER A 385 -4.82 -28.05 7.80
C SER A 385 -5.00 -28.68 9.19
N GLY A 386 -5.77 -28.03 10.07
CA GLY A 386 -5.84 -28.38 11.50
C GLY A 386 -4.54 -28.04 12.25
N VAL A 387 -3.63 -27.30 11.63
CA VAL A 387 -2.34 -26.93 12.22
C VAL A 387 -2.25 -25.41 12.31
N ASN A 388 -1.97 -24.92 13.51
CA ASN A 388 -1.65 -23.52 13.75
C ASN A 388 -0.23 -23.24 13.27
N ILE A 389 -0.05 -22.20 12.47
CA ILE A 389 1.24 -21.74 11.96
C ILE A 389 1.48 -20.27 12.32
N ALA A 390 2.73 -19.86 12.31
CA ALA A 390 3.08 -18.47 12.54
C ALA A 390 2.51 -17.55 11.45
N PRO A 391 2.07 -16.33 11.79
CA PRO A 391 1.59 -15.35 10.80
C PRO A 391 2.72 -14.89 9.89
N LYS A 392 2.41 -14.73 8.61
CA LYS A 392 3.33 -14.26 7.55
C LYS A 392 2.61 -13.27 6.65
N TRP A 393 3.34 -12.40 5.96
CA TRP A 393 2.72 -11.48 5.02
C TRP A 393 2.01 -12.19 3.87
N THR A 394 2.52 -13.33 3.44
CA THR A 394 1.87 -14.19 2.43
C THR A 394 0.52 -14.75 2.89
N LEU A 395 0.21 -14.69 4.17
CA LEU A 395 -1.06 -15.12 4.76
C LEU A 395 -1.99 -13.94 5.12
N TRP A 396 -1.61 -12.72 4.79
CA TRP A 396 -2.43 -11.54 5.02
C TRP A 396 -3.80 -11.67 4.33
N GLY A 397 -4.88 -11.40 5.06
CA GLY A 397 -6.24 -11.51 4.56
C GLY A 397 -6.67 -12.92 4.17
N GLN A 398 -6.01 -13.97 4.69
CA GLN A 398 -6.32 -15.35 4.35
C GLN A 398 -7.70 -15.76 4.85
N LYS A 399 -8.49 -16.29 3.92
CA LYS A 399 -9.77 -16.95 4.22
C LYS A 399 -9.54 -18.45 4.40
N PHE A 400 -10.37 -19.09 5.22
CA PHE A 400 -10.41 -20.54 5.25
C PHE A 400 -10.82 -21.07 3.86
N LEU A 401 -9.98 -21.89 3.29
CA LEU A 401 -10.37 -22.73 2.17
C LEU A 401 -11.11 -23.95 2.73
N ALA A 402 -12.38 -23.78 3.09
CA ALA A 402 -13.19 -24.92 3.40
C ALA A 402 -13.27 -25.86 2.18
N ALA A 403 -13.23 -27.16 2.40
CA ALA A 403 -13.56 -28.16 1.38
C ALA A 403 -15.00 -28.00 0.85
N ASP A 404 -15.78 -27.14 1.48
CA ASP A 404 -17.13 -26.78 1.09
C ASP A 404 -17.12 -25.35 0.49
N PRO A 405 -17.45 -25.16 -0.80
CA PRO A 405 -17.37 -23.86 -1.47
C PRO A 405 -18.29 -22.76 -0.91
N GLY A 406 -19.06 -23.06 0.13
CA GLY A 406 -19.94 -22.08 0.82
C GLY A 406 -19.40 -21.47 2.11
N ALA A 407 -18.29 -21.95 2.67
CA ALA A 407 -17.80 -21.53 3.97
C ALA A 407 -16.47 -20.74 3.86
N ALA A 408 -16.55 -19.52 3.37
CA ALA A 408 -15.40 -18.60 3.43
C ALA A 408 -15.26 -18.02 4.84
N GLU A 409 -14.59 -18.75 5.72
CA GLU A 409 -14.27 -18.26 7.07
C GLU A 409 -12.87 -17.63 7.09
N PHE A 410 -12.73 -16.51 7.78
CA PHE A 410 -11.42 -15.93 8.07
C PHE A 410 -10.81 -16.57 9.30
N CYS A 411 -9.50 -16.48 9.44
CA CYS A 411 -8.77 -16.97 10.58
C CYS A 411 -9.31 -16.34 11.88
N PRO A 412 -9.65 -17.13 12.91
CA PRO A 412 -10.44 -16.66 14.05
C PRO A 412 -9.77 -15.55 14.86
N SER A 413 -8.45 -15.62 15.01
CA SER A 413 -7.68 -14.69 15.84
C SER A 413 -7.04 -13.56 15.07
N SER A 414 -6.99 -13.66 13.73
CA SER A 414 -6.33 -12.71 12.87
C SER A 414 -7.30 -11.66 12.32
N SER A 415 -6.79 -10.43 12.18
CA SER A 415 -7.46 -9.35 11.45
C SER A 415 -6.42 -8.51 10.69
N TRP A 416 -6.89 -7.84 9.65
CA TRP A 416 -6.02 -7.14 8.71
C TRP A 416 -6.61 -5.80 8.31
N THR A 417 -5.74 -4.82 8.04
CA THR A 417 -6.18 -3.55 7.45
C THR A 417 -5.32 -3.18 6.26
N ILE A 418 -5.92 -2.52 5.29
CA ILE A 418 -5.23 -1.82 4.23
C ILE A 418 -5.82 -0.43 4.08
N ASP A 419 -4.97 0.57 4.27
CA ASP A 419 -5.27 1.98 4.09
C ASP A 419 -4.49 2.49 2.88
N CYS A 420 -5.12 3.25 2.00
CA CYS A 420 -4.45 3.93 0.90
C CYS A 420 -5.24 5.15 0.44
N GLU A 421 -4.67 5.92 -0.49
CA GLU A 421 -5.38 6.99 -1.18
C GLU A 421 -5.53 6.64 -2.66
N GLY A 422 -6.71 6.89 -3.19
CA GLY A 422 -6.97 6.79 -4.62
C GLY A 422 -6.49 8.03 -5.38
N THR A 423 -6.64 8.00 -6.68
CA THR A 423 -6.43 9.16 -7.56
C THR A 423 -7.60 9.28 -8.50
N ASN A 424 -8.41 10.32 -8.32
CA ASN A 424 -9.51 10.64 -9.20
C ASN A 424 -9.23 11.94 -9.92
N TYR A 425 -9.64 11.99 -11.18
CA TYR A 425 -9.60 13.20 -11.99
C TYR A 425 -11.03 13.68 -12.20
N VAL A 426 -11.37 14.79 -11.54
CA VAL A 426 -12.65 15.46 -11.75
C VAL A 426 -12.47 16.46 -12.88
N PRO A 427 -13.19 16.30 -13.99
CA PRO A 427 -13.14 17.28 -15.06
C PRO A 427 -13.79 18.57 -14.58
N VAL A 428 -13.12 19.69 -14.86
CA VAL A 428 -13.55 21.03 -14.47
C VAL A 428 -13.54 21.93 -15.68
N ILE A 429 -14.63 22.61 -15.93
CA ILE A 429 -14.67 23.68 -16.92
C ILE A 429 -14.49 25.01 -16.20
N THR A 430 -13.45 25.74 -16.59
CA THR A 430 -13.23 27.12 -16.18
C THR A 430 -13.71 28.03 -17.28
N MET A 431 -14.60 28.94 -16.98
CA MET A 431 -15.15 29.91 -17.91
C MET A 431 -14.81 31.32 -17.44
N LEU A 432 -14.45 32.20 -18.38
CA LEU A 432 -14.16 33.60 -18.14
C LEU A 432 -15.27 34.43 -18.78
N ALA A 433 -16.14 35.01 -17.97
CA ALA A 433 -17.18 35.91 -18.44
C ALA A 433 -16.72 37.35 -18.27
N HIS A 434 -16.70 38.09 -19.36
CA HIS A 434 -16.23 39.48 -19.43
C HIS A 434 -17.39 40.46 -19.39
N ALA A 435 -17.35 41.41 -18.46
CA ALA A 435 -18.18 42.59 -18.44
C ALA A 435 -17.31 43.75 -18.98
N LYS A 436 -17.35 43.97 -20.28
CA LYS A 436 -16.48 44.94 -20.99
C LYS A 436 -16.77 46.36 -20.52
N MET A 437 -15.84 47.27 -20.82
CA MET A 437 -16.02 48.70 -20.64
C MET A 437 -17.19 49.15 -21.51
N GLY A 438 -18.10 49.95 -20.97
CA GLY A 438 -19.28 50.40 -21.69
C GLY A 438 -20.53 49.50 -21.55
N ASP A 439 -20.34 48.19 -21.24
CA ASP A 439 -21.41 47.22 -21.11
C ASP A 439 -21.90 47.10 -19.66
N LEU A 440 -23.11 46.61 -19.47
CA LEU A 440 -23.72 46.33 -18.13
C LEU A 440 -23.65 47.50 -17.15
N ASN A 441 -23.86 48.71 -17.65
CA ASN A 441 -23.72 49.94 -16.86
C ASN A 441 -25.02 50.35 -16.16
N HIS A 442 -26.14 49.72 -16.49
CA HIS A 442 -27.44 50.03 -15.92
C HIS A 442 -28.30 48.77 -15.78
N SER A 443 -29.38 48.88 -15.00
CA SER A 443 -30.34 47.80 -14.81
C SER A 443 -31.16 47.58 -16.10
N ASN A 444 -31.42 46.30 -16.43
CA ASN A 444 -32.39 45.93 -17.49
C ASN A 444 -33.85 46.12 -17.11
N ASN A 445 -34.14 46.63 -15.94
CA ASN A 445 -35.51 46.97 -15.55
C ASN A 445 -36.05 48.07 -16.46
N PRO A 446 -37.14 47.85 -17.20
CA PRO A 446 -37.70 48.81 -18.13
C PRO A 446 -38.11 50.15 -17.46
N THR A 447 -38.30 50.17 -16.14
CA THR A 447 -38.57 51.40 -15.38
C THR A 447 -37.31 52.22 -15.07
N TYR A 448 -36.13 51.67 -15.30
CA TYR A 448 -34.86 52.31 -14.97
C TYR A 448 -34.36 53.22 -16.10
N VAL A 449 -34.68 52.89 -17.34
CA VAL A 449 -34.26 53.63 -18.53
C VAL A 449 -35.47 54.30 -19.17
N LYS A 450 -35.31 55.55 -19.61
CA LYS A 450 -36.39 56.26 -20.36
C LYS A 450 -36.75 55.47 -21.61
N PRO A 451 -38.02 55.27 -21.92
CA PRO A 451 -38.42 54.77 -23.22
C PRO A 451 -37.88 55.74 -24.29
N SER A 452 -37.30 55.22 -25.35
CA SER A 452 -36.86 56.06 -26.47
C SER A 452 -38.12 56.62 -27.15
N SER A 453 -38.26 57.95 -27.16
CA SER A 453 -39.33 58.63 -27.87
C SER A 453 -39.01 58.84 -29.35
N ASP A 454 -37.81 58.51 -29.76
CA ASP A 454 -37.35 58.71 -31.14
C ASP A 454 -37.07 57.36 -31.83
N GLN A 455 -37.55 57.30 -33.05
CA GLN A 455 -37.58 56.14 -33.93
C GLN A 455 -36.19 55.73 -34.50
N ASP A 456 -35.11 56.13 -33.86
CA ASP A 456 -33.75 55.76 -34.28
C ASP A 456 -33.22 54.58 -33.47
N VAL A 457 -34.05 53.59 -33.25
CA VAL A 457 -33.54 52.27 -33.01
C VAL A 457 -33.44 51.60 -34.37
N GLU A 458 -32.33 51.74 -35.04
CA GLU A 458 -31.90 50.74 -36.01
C GLU A 458 -31.79 49.43 -35.23
N VAL A 459 -32.88 48.71 -35.21
CA VAL A 459 -32.85 47.27 -34.93
C VAL A 459 -32.22 46.72 -36.21
N CYS A 460 -30.93 46.56 -36.20
CA CYS A 460 -30.28 45.66 -37.13
C CYS A 460 -30.78 44.25 -36.81
N VAL A 461 -31.95 43.95 -37.34
CA VAL A 461 -32.44 42.58 -37.42
C VAL A 461 -31.71 41.99 -38.62
N ASP A 462 -30.51 41.55 -38.41
CA ASP A 462 -29.87 40.61 -39.34
C ASP A 462 -30.59 39.27 -39.09
N ILE A 463 -31.46 38.89 -40.01
CA ILE A 463 -32.39 37.77 -39.90
C ILE A 463 -31.62 36.44 -39.99
N GLU A 464 -30.36 36.43 -40.28
CA GLU A 464 -29.56 35.22 -40.47
C GLU A 464 -28.56 34.89 -39.34
N HIS A 465 -28.33 35.76 -38.37
CA HIS A 465 -27.34 35.51 -37.30
C HIS A 465 -27.88 35.94 -35.92
N ASP A 466 -27.52 35.21 -34.91
CA ASP A 466 -27.81 35.37 -33.50
C ASP A 466 -28.10 36.83 -33.07
N VAL A 467 -29.25 37.04 -32.42
CA VAL A 467 -29.63 38.35 -31.85
C VAL A 467 -28.64 38.69 -30.73
N ASP A 468 -27.61 39.46 -31.05
CA ASP A 468 -26.74 40.07 -30.06
C ASP A 468 -27.49 41.21 -29.36
N TYR A 469 -27.68 41.14 -28.07
CA TYR A 469 -28.30 42.15 -27.27
C TYR A 469 -27.30 43.27 -26.98
N TYR A 470 -27.49 44.40 -27.66
CA TYR A 470 -26.76 45.61 -27.35
C TYR A 470 -27.29 46.35 -26.16
N GLU A 471 -26.41 46.77 -25.28
CA GLU A 471 -26.70 47.78 -24.28
C GLU A 471 -26.45 49.17 -24.88
N ASN A 472 -27.50 49.95 -25.09
CA ASN A 472 -27.31 51.30 -25.63
C ASN A 472 -26.85 52.24 -24.49
N ASP A 473 -25.57 52.65 -24.54
CA ASP A 473 -24.94 53.54 -23.56
C ASP A 473 -25.48 54.97 -23.60
N LYS A 474 -26.14 55.35 -24.68
CA LYS A 474 -26.74 56.68 -24.88
C LYS A 474 -28.15 56.82 -24.24
N ARG A 475 -28.79 55.73 -23.83
CA ARG A 475 -30.09 55.80 -23.18
C ARG A 475 -30.02 56.60 -21.87
N GLU A 476 -30.95 57.54 -21.69
CA GLU A 476 -31.07 58.30 -20.47
C GLU A 476 -31.80 57.50 -19.37
N LEU A 477 -31.44 57.78 -18.12
CA LEU A 477 -32.12 57.19 -16.98
C LEU A 477 -33.53 57.76 -16.81
N ALA A 478 -34.52 56.92 -16.53
CA ALA A 478 -35.93 57.32 -16.34
C ALA A 478 -36.12 58.14 -15.04
N ASN A 479 -35.46 57.74 -13.97
CA ASN A 479 -35.54 58.38 -12.67
C ASN A 479 -34.25 59.07 -12.30
N VAL A 480 -34.16 60.35 -12.54
CA VAL A 480 -33.07 61.19 -12.06
C VAL A 480 -33.43 61.71 -10.70
N VAL A 481 -32.76 61.28 -9.65
CA VAL A 481 -32.94 61.83 -8.32
C VAL A 481 -32.33 63.23 -8.27
N LYS A 482 -33.14 64.22 -8.05
CA LYS A 482 -32.65 65.57 -7.78
C LYS A 482 -32.17 65.61 -6.33
N SER A 483 -30.91 66.02 -6.14
CA SER A 483 -30.40 66.19 -4.78
C SER A 483 -31.14 67.36 -4.07
N PRO A 484 -31.56 67.17 -2.82
CA PRO A 484 -32.15 68.26 -2.05
C PRO A 484 -31.10 69.34 -1.61
N TYR A 485 -29.82 69.09 -1.88
CA TYR A 485 -28.75 70.00 -1.51
C TYR A 485 -28.40 70.96 -2.65
N PRO A 486 -28.28 72.23 -2.38
CA PRO A 486 -28.05 73.26 -3.43
C PRO A 486 -26.69 73.21 -4.13
N ASN A 487 -25.72 72.54 -3.53
CA ASN A 487 -24.34 72.42 -4.04
C ASN A 487 -23.96 70.95 -4.33
N THR A 488 -24.55 70.38 -5.33
CA THR A 488 -24.12 69.06 -5.83
C THR A 488 -22.97 69.21 -6.79
N SER A 489 -21.78 68.81 -6.39
CA SER A 489 -20.59 68.78 -7.21
C SER A 489 -20.36 67.41 -7.89
N GLY A 490 -21.27 66.48 -7.75
CA GLY A 490 -21.19 65.13 -8.33
C GLY A 490 -21.99 64.97 -9.60
N SER A 491 -21.43 64.44 -10.65
CA SER A 491 -22.13 63.98 -11.82
C SER A 491 -22.70 62.57 -11.56
N PHE A 492 -23.93 62.33 -12.01
CA PHE A 492 -24.50 60.97 -11.94
C PHE A 492 -23.80 60.09 -12.97
N GLU A 493 -23.10 59.09 -12.47
CA GLU A 493 -22.51 58.03 -13.30
C GLU A 493 -23.48 56.84 -13.36
N LYS A 494 -23.71 56.31 -14.58
CA LYS A 494 -24.44 55.06 -14.76
C LYS A 494 -23.72 53.97 -13.99
N THR A 495 -24.44 53.35 -13.06
CA THR A 495 -23.85 52.38 -12.16
C THR A 495 -24.82 51.20 -11.98
N THR A 496 -24.31 49.99 -12.03
CA THR A 496 -25.03 48.77 -11.63
C THR A 496 -24.18 47.93 -10.72
N TYR A 497 -24.82 46.94 -10.07
CA TYR A 497 -24.12 45.99 -9.21
C TYR A 497 -24.33 44.58 -9.74
N ILE A 498 -23.25 43.93 -10.17
CA ILE A 498 -23.29 42.55 -10.61
C ILE A 498 -23.21 41.66 -9.37
N SER A 499 -24.26 40.91 -9.10
CA SER A 499 -24.36 40.00 -7.94
C SER A 499 -24.41 38.53 -8.34
N LYS A 500 -24.81 38.23 -9.59
CA LYS A 500 -24.97 36.88 -10.11
C LYS A 500 -24.53 36.83 -11.57
N VAL A 501 -23.99 35.69 -11.98
CA VAL A 501 -23.68 35.37 -13.38
C VAL A 501 -24.39 34.07 -13.72
N GLY A 502 -25.32 34.10 -14.67
CA GLY A 502 -26.01 32.92 -15.18
C GLY A 502 -25.30 32.37 -16.41
N ILE A 503 -25.16 31.07 -16.47
CA ILE A 503 -24.60 30.34 -17.61
C ILE A 503 -25.76 29.67 -18.34
N TYR A 504 -25.86 29.89 -19.62
CA TYR A 504 -26.91 29.38 -20.48
C TYR A 504 -26.33 28.53 -21.60
N ASP A 505 -27.10 27.53 -22.05
CA ASP A 505 -26.79 26.78 -23.27
C ASP A 505 -27.17 27.57 -24.55
N GLU A 506 -26.93 26.98 -25.72
CA GLU A 506 -27.32 27.56 -27.00
C GLU A 506 -28.84 27.78 -27.15
N ASN A 507 -29.64 26.95 -26.45
CA ASN A 507 -31.09 27.03 -26.45
C ASN A 507 -31.62 28.01 -25.37
N LYS A 508 -30.75 28.75 -24.71
CA LYS A 508 -31.01 29.68 -23.62
C LYS A 508 -31.61 29.02 -22.36
N ASN A 509 -31.34 27.73 -22.17
CA ASN A 509 -31.66 27.06 -20.90
C ASN A 509 -30.56 27.39 -19.86
N LEU A 510 -30.98 27.72 -18.66
CA LEU A 510 -30.06 28.00 -17.57
C LEU A 510 -29.37 26.72 -17.09
N ILE A 511 -28.05 26.63 -17.29
CA ILE A 511 -27.23 25.48 -16.85
C ILE A 511 -26.74 25.67 -15.42
N ALA A 512 -26.23 26.87 -15.10
CA ALA A 512 -25.64 27.15 -13.79
C ALA A 512 -25.76 28.63 -13.43
N ILE A 513 -25.71 28.92 -12.12
CA ILE A 513 -25.66 30.27 -11.58
C ILE A 513 -24.50 30.39 -10.61
N ALA A 514 -23.60 31.33 -10.88
CA ALA A 514 -22.57 31.76 -9.95
C ALA A 514 -23.06 33.02 -9.20
N LYS A 515 -23.03 32.97 -7.87
CA LYS A 515 -23.36 34.09 -7.00
C LYS A 515 -22.10 34.68 -6.41
N LEU A 516 -21.93 36.00 -6.51
CA LEU A 516 -20.82 36.70 -5.89
C LEU A 516 -21.08 36.88 -4.38
N ALA A 517 -20.07 36.68 -3.56
CA ALA A 517 -20.16 36.91 -2.12
C ALA A 517 -20.50 38.38 -1.81
N THR A 518 -19.86 39.30 -2.56
CA THR A 518 -20.13 40.74 -2.51
C THR A 518 -20.43 41.23 -3.91
N PRO A 519 -21.56 41.94 -4.13
CA PRO A 519 -21.88 42.54 -5.42
C PRO A 519 -20.79 43.50 -5.86
N VAL A 520 -20.41 43.46 -7.15
CA VAL A 520 -19.39 44.30 -7.73
C VAL A 520 -20.00 45.50 -8.42
N LYS A 521 -19.56 46.70 -8.06
CA LYS A 521 -20.00 47.95 -8.66
C LYS A 521 -19.40 48.05 -10.07
N LYS A 522 -20.26 48.09 -11.08
CA LYS A 522 -19.91 48.27 -12.51
C LYS A 522 -20.30 49.66 -12.94
N THR A 523 -19.34 50.38 -13.51
CA THR A 523 -19.48 51.70 -14.12
C THR A 523 -19.05 51.65 -15.58
N ILE A 524 -19.31 52.71 -16.32
CA ILE A 524 -18.91 52.83 -17.75
C ILE A 524 -17.40 52.64 -17.97
N SER A 525 -16.60 53.13 -17.04
CA SER A 525 -15.14 53.14 -17.12
C SER A 525 -14.46 51.89 -16.57
N ARG A 526 -15.22 50.96 -16.01
CA ARG A 526 -14.68 49.74 -15.40
C ARG A 526 -15.06 48.50 -16.19
N GLU A 527 -14.12 47.59 -16.25
CA GLU A 527 -14.34 46.23 -16.76
C GLU A 527 -14.06 45.19 -15.69
N TYR A 528 -14.67 44.03 -15.82
CA TYR A 528 -14.48 42.90 -14.92
C TYR A 528 -14.48 41.61 -15.69
N THR A 529 -13.64 40.67 -15.24
CA THR A 529 -13.63 39.30 -15.72
C THR A 529 -14.02 38.38 -14.54
N PHE A 530 -15.08 37.65 -14.71
CA PHE A 530 -15.56 36.66 -13.73
C PHE A 530 -15.06 35.28 -14.10
N LYS A 531 -14.22 34.72 -13.26
CA LYS A 531 -13.74 33.35 -13.39
C LYS A 531 -14.70 32.41 -12.69
N MET A 532 -15.36 31.56 -13.43
CA MET A 532 -16.27 30.53 -12.92
C MET A 532 -15.64 29.16 -13.12
N LYS A 533 -15.83 28.28 -12.14
CA LYS A 533 -15.45 26.87 -12.26
C LYS A 533 -16.67 26.02 -12.01
N VAL A 534 -16.89 25.04 -12.88
CA VAL A 534 -17.97 24.06 -12.77
C VAL A 534 -17.35 22.68 -12.87
N ASP A 535 -17.65 21.84 -11.88
CA ASP A 535 -17.20 20.44 -11.84
C ASP A 535 -18.28 19.58 -12.49
N PHE A 536 -17.85 18.55 -13.26
CA PHE A 536 -18.76 17.63 -13.96
C PHE A 536 -18.54 16.20 -13.52
#